data_3d0433436223666ab4174c432e06abe2
#
_entry.id   3d0433436223666ab4174c432e06abe2
#
_cell.length_a   1.000
_cell.length_b   1.000
_cell.length_c   1.000
_cell.angle_alpha   90.00
_cell.angle_beta   90.00
_cell.angle_gamma   90.00
#
_symmetry.space_group_name_H-M   'P 1'
#
loop_
_entity.id
_entity.type
_entity.pdbx_description
1 polymer ?
#
loop_
_entity_poly.entity_id
_entity_poly.type
_entity_poly.pdbx_seq_one_letter_code
_entity_poly.pdbx_strand_id
1 'polypeptide(L)'
;PMSGHNLMQAIARVNRVFEDKEGGLVVDYVGIASALKQAMNDYTARDKYKYGDTDVAKVAYPKFLEKISICRDFFFGYDYSKFMTGTDLERAKTITGAVNFIISPTKEDDKKEYLKESLLLHQALSLCSSMVEESLRMEAAFFESVRVLVLRLENKGTGKKLSLGEMNAQINELLKQSIKSDGVINLFSDIGEEISLFDAKFLQEVANMKEKNLAVELLKKLIAEQIVVYKRTNVIKSEKFSEIMQRAMNQYLNGMLTNEEVIEEMMNLAKQIKEAGEEGKALGLTADELAFYDALTKPQAIKDFYQNEELIAITKELTETLRKNKTIDWQKKDSARARMRMMIKR
;
A
#
# COMPACT_ATOMS: atom_id res chain seq x y z
N PRO A 1 1.35 -28.13 20.75
CA PRO A 1 1.90 -27.13 21.65
C PRO A 1 2.61 -27.81 22.79
N MET A 2 3.84 -27.37 23.12
CA MET A 2 4.57 -27.88 24.29
C MET A 2 3.98 -27.20 25.53
N SER A 3 3.72 -27.96 26.58
CA SER A 3 3.23 -27.47 27.86
C SER A 3 3.95 -28.16 29.03
N GLY A 4 3.90 -27.56 30.21
CA GLY A 4 4.45 -28.08 31.44
C GLY A 4 5.93 -28.50 31.35
N HIS A 5 6.27 -29.72 31.78
CA HIS A 5 7.63 -30.25 31.83
C HIS A 5 8.38 -30.22 30.49
N ASN A 6 7.69 -30.54 29.38
CA ASN A 6 8.31 -30.57 28.04
C ASN A 6 8.72 -29.17 27.58
N LEU A 7 7.92 -28.16 27.90
CA LEU A 7 8.23 -26.76 27.60
C LEU A 7 9.45 -26.29 28.41
N MET A 8 9.52 -26.65 29.72
CA MET A 8 10.65 -26.30 30.55
C MET A 8 11.95 -26.97 30.12
N GLN A 9 11.90 -28.24 29.67
CA GLN A 9 13.07 -28.92 29.10
C GLN A 9 13.56 -28.27 27.81
N ALA A 10 12.66 -27.85 26.94
CA ALA A 10 13.03 -27.15 25.71
C ALA A 10 13.73 -25.81 26.02
N ILE A 11 13.20 -25.05 26.97
CA ILE A 11 13.81 -23.78 27.43
C ILE A 11 15.17 -23.99 28.04
N ALA A 12 15.30 -24.98 28.93
CA ALA A 12 16.58 -25.33 29.59
C ALA A 12 17.69 -25.72 28.60
N ARG A 13 17.31 -26.34 27.45
CA ARG A 13 18.27 -26.69 26.39
C ARG A 13 18.78 -25.46 25.64
N VAL A 14 17.97 -24.42 25.48
CA VAL A 14 18.31 -23.18 24.77
C VAL A 14 19.02 -22.18 25.70
N ASN A 15 18.67 -22.22 27.00
CA ASN A 15 19.20 -21.30 28.00
C ASN A 15 20.58 -21.78 28.58
N ARG A 16 21.53 -22.09 27.68
CA ARG A 16 22.90 -22.46 28.08
C ARG A 16 23.78 -21.20 28.06
N VAL A 17 24.53 -21.04 29.16
CA VAL A 17 25.60 -20.05 29.25
C VAL A 17 26.78 -20.54 28.40
N PHE A 18 27.25 -19.70 27.46
CA PHE A 18 28.41 -19.99 26.62
C PHE A 18 29.16 -18.69 26.32
N GLU A 19 30.44 -18.64 26.65
CA GLU A 19 31.29 -17.44 26.53
C GLU A 19 30.65 -16.21 27.21
N ASP A 20 30.50 -15.08 26.49
CA ASP A 20 29.92 -13.83 27.01
C ASP A 20 28.39 -13.82 27.06
N LYS A 21 27.72 -14.94 26.77
CA LYS A 21 26.27 -15.04 26.76
C LYS A 21 25.76 -15.41 28.16
N GLU A 22 25.08 -14.46 28.82
CA GLU A 22 24.50 -14.65 30.17
C GLU A 22 23.24 -15.52 30.19
N GLY A 23 22.60 -15.79 29.05
CA GLY A 23 21.40 -16.62 28.96
C GLY A 23 20.81 -16.71 27.56
N GLY A 24 19.74 -17.50 27.39
CA GLY A 24 18.95 -17.63 26.17
C GLY A 24 17.77 -16.65 26.14
N LEU A 25 17.46 -16.10 24.96
CA LEU A 25 16.26 -15.33 24.75
C LEU A 25 15.12 -16.26 24.33
N VAL A 26 13.99 -16.23 25.06
CA VAL A 26 12.74 -16.90 24.67
C VAL A 26 11.78 -15.86 24.15
N VAL A 27 11.32 -16.03 22.90
CA VAL A 27 10.33 -15.15 22.27
C VAL A 27 9.03 -15.91 22.13
N ASP A 28 7.96 -15.39 22.72
CA ASP A 28 6.63 -16.00 22.72
C ASP A 28 5.74 -15.36 21.65
N TYR A 29 5.50 -16.06 20.54
CA TYR A 29 4.62 -15.63 19.45
C TYR A 29 3.16 -16.07 19.62
N VAL A 30 2.88 -16.96 20.57
CA VAL A 30 1.56 -17.59 20.73
C VAL A 30 0.82 -17.07 21.97
N GLY A 31 1.48 -16.28 22.80
CA GLY A 31 0.91 -15.73 24.03
C GLY A 31 0.79 -16.77 25.16
N ILE A 32 1.73 -17.72 25.24
CA ILE A 32 1.78 -18.73 26.31
C ILE A 32 2.54 -18.27 27.56
N ALA A 33 2.90 -17.00 27.64
CA ALA A 33 3.69 -16.45 28.74
C ALA A 33 3.10 -16.74 30.12
N SER A 34 1.77 -16.74 30.26
CA SER A 34 1.07 -17.11 31.51
C SER A 34 1.23 -18.58 31.86
N ALA A 35 1.09 -19.48 30.87
CA ALA A 35 1.29 -20.92 31.05
C ALA A 35 2.76 -21.25 31.33
N LEU A 36 3.69 -20.51 30.70
CA LEU A 36 5.11 -20.62 30.97
C LEU A 36 5.44 -20.17 32.39
N LYS A 37 4.89 -19.05 32.87
CA LYS A 37 5.07 -18.56 34.23
C LYS A 37 4.53 -19.53 35.26
N GLN A 38 3.38 -20.15 35.00
CA GLN A 38 2.81 -21.17 35.85
C GLN A 38 3.71 -22.41 35.90
N ALA A 39 4.19 -22.89 34.75
CA ALA A 39 5.12 -24.01 34.69
C ALA A 39 6.47 -23.72 35.40
N MET A 40 6.96 -22.49 35.32
CA MET A 40 8.14 -22.03 36.07
C MET A 40 7.90 -21.99 37.59
N ASN A 41 6.73 -21.52 38.01
CA ASN A 41 6.35 -21.48 39.43
C ASN A 41 6.25 -22.89 40.02
N ASP A 42 5.78 -23.86 39.25
CA ASP A 42 5.68 -25.26 39.68
C ASP A 42 7.05 -25.96 39.76
N TYR A 43 8.04 -25.45 39.00
CA TYR A 43 9.35 -26.16 38.87
C TYR A 43 10.41 -25.67 39.86
N THR A 44 10.41 -24.41 40.32
CA THR A 44 11.43 -23.92 41.26
C THR A 44 10.97 -22.73 42.10
N ALA A 45 10.83 -22.91 43.37
CA ALA A 45 10.71 -21.84 44.36
C ALA A 45 12.03 -21.01 44.51
N ARG A 46 13.17 -21.55 44.03
CA ARG A 46 14.50 -20.90 44.15
C ARG A 46 14.83 -19.93 43.02
N ASP A 47 14.28 -20.09 41.80
CA ASP A 47 14.60 -19.26 40.66
C ASP A 47 13.74 -17.97 40.55
N LYS A 48 12.73 -17.83 41.43
CA LYS A 48 11.89 -16.63 41.52
C LYS A 48 12.68 -15.32 41.76
N TYR A 49 13.83 -15.43 42.41
CA TYR A 49 14.65 -14.27 42.77
C TYR A 49 15.58 -13.75 41.65
N LYS A 50 15.83 -14.57 40.62
CA LYS A 50 16.79 -14.25 39.55
C LYS A 50 16.15 -13.63 38.30
N TYR A 51 14.88 -13.87 38.04
CA TYR A 51 14.18 -13.34 36.86
C TYR A 51 13.11 -12.37 37.38
N GLY A 52 13.40 -11.09 37.28
CA GLY A 52 12.57 -10.00 37.79
C GLY A 52 11.06 -10.20 37.52
N ASP A 53 10.24 -9.89 38.51
CA ASP A 53 8.79 -10.09 38.53
C ASP A 53 8.03 -9.07 37.68
N THR A 54 8.61 -8.62 36.56
CA THR A 54 7.95 -7.73 35.63
C THR A 54 7.06 -8.58 34.72
N ASP A 55 5.81 -8.73 35.15
CA ASP A 55 4.77 -9.34 34.33
C ASP A 55 4.44 -8.37 33.18
N VAL A 56 5.17 -8.49 32.09
CA VAL A 56 5.06 -7.62 30.92
C VAL A 56 3.62 -7.54 30.45
N ALA A 57 2.86 -8.65 30.54
CA ALA A 57 1.45 -8.67 30.17
C ALA A 57 0.60 -7.77 31.08
N LYS A 58 0.87 -7.77 32.40
CA LYS A 58 0.16 -6.87 33.34
C LYS A 58 0.46 -5.40 33.11
N VAL A 59 1.67 -5.06 32.71
CA VAL A 59 2.06 -3.68 32.39
C VAL A 59 1.46 -3.24 31.03
N ALA A 60 1.43 -4.14 30.05
CA ALA A 60 0.92 -3.85 28.72
C ALA A 60 -0.62 -3.79 28.67
N TYR A 61 -1.33 -4.54 29.50
CA TYR A 61 -2.80 -4.62 29.46
C TYR A 61 -3.50 -3.26 29.67
N PRO A 62 -3.16 -2.41 30.64
CA PRO A 62 -3.74 -1.08 30.77
C PRO A 62 -3.49 -0.21 29.52
N LYS A 63 -2.31 -0.33 28.90
CA LYS A 63 -1.99 0.37 27.66
C LYS A 63 -2.81 -0.14 26.47
N PHE A 64 -3.05 -1.43 26.40
CA PHE A 64 -3.97 -2.03 25.42
C PHE A 64 -5.38 -1.43 25.58
N LEU A 65 -5.91 -1.36 26.80
CA LEU A 65 -7.24 -0.77 27.07
C LEU A 65 -7.31 0.72 26.72
N GLU A 66 -6.25 1.47 26.98
CA GLU A 66 -6.14 2.88 26.56
C GLU A 66 -6.19 2.99 25.04
N LYS A 67 -5.36 2.21 24.32
CA LYS A 67 -5.24 2.31 22.88
C LYS A 67 -6.48 1.81 22.12
N ILE A 68 -7.16 0.78 22.61
CA ILE A 68 -8.41 0.32 22.00
C ILE A 68 -9.52 1.37 22.16
N SER A 69 -9.56 2.08 23.30
CA SER A 69 -10.49 3.19 23.48
C SER A 69 -10.23 4.34 22.49
N ILE A 70 -8.97 4.73 22.31
CA ILE A 70 -8.59 5.75 21.33
C ILE A 70 -8.96 5.30 19.90
N CYS A 71 -8.73 4.03 19.56
CA CYS A 71 -9.13 3.51 18.26
C CYS A 71 -10.64 3.56 18.02
N ARG A 72 -11.47 3.34 19.06
CA ARG A 72 -12.93 3.49 18.98
C ARG A 72 -13.34 4.93 18.67
N ASP A 73 -12.67 5.92 19.24
CA ASP A 73 -12.99 7.34 19.05
C ASP A 73 -12.80 7.77 17.58
N PHE A 74 -11.79 7.23 16.85
CA PHE A 74 -11.63 7.50 15.43
C PHE A 74 -12.79 6.99 14.57
N PHE A 75 -13.51 5.97 15.04
CA PHE A 75 -14.70 5.41 14.37
C PHE A 75 -16.02 5.85 14.98
N PHE A 76 -16.00 6.93 15.77
CA PHE A 76 -17.24 7.50 16.28
C PHE A 76 -18.19 7.84 15.12
N GLY A 77 -19.41 7.30 15.18
CA GLY A 77 -20.42 7.45 14.12
C GLY A 77 -20.34 6.41 12.99
N TYR A 78 -19.38 5.48 13.03
CA TYR A 78 -19.31 4.34 12.13
C TYR A 78 -19.67 3.03 12.84
N ASP A 79 -20.69 2.32 12.37
CA ASP A 79 -21.10 1.02 12.94
C ASP A 79 -20.27 -0.13 12.35
N TYR A 80 -19.41 -0.72 13.18
CA TYR A 80 -18.61 -1.90 12.83
C TYR A 80 -19.07 -3.17 13.54
N SER A 81 -20.27 -3.20 14.12
CA SER A 81 -20.84 -4.37 14.83
C SER A 81 -20.89 -5.63 13.97
N LYS A 82 -21.09 -5.45 12.65
CA LYS A 82 -21.10 -6.54 11.66
C LYS A 82 -19.75 -7.24 11.50
N PHE A 83 -18.65 -6.62 11.90
CA PHE A 83 -17.37 -7.32 11.96
C PHE A 83 -17.36 -8.38 13.05
N MET A 84 -18.03 -8.12 14.19
CA MET A 84 -18.09 -9.05 15.31
C MET A 84 -19.05 -10.21 15.06
N THR A 85 -20.24 -9.91 14.56
CA THR A 85 -21.40 -10.83 14.54
C THR A 85 -21.81 -11.29 13.14
N GLY A 86 -21.29 -10.64 12.08
CA GLY A 86 -21.70 -10.89 10.71
C GLY A 86 -21.04 -12.08 10.04
N THR A 87 -21.52 -12.39 8.83
CA THR A 87 -20.86 -13.32 7.90
C THR A 87 -19.53 -12.77 7.41
N ASP A 88 -18.69 -13.59 6.83
CA ASP A 88 -17.38 -13.17 6.31
C ASP A 88 -17.53 -12.05 5.25
N LEU A 89 -18.55 -12.11 4.42
CA LEU A 89 -18.86 -11.04 3.45
C LEU A 89 -19.26 -9.73 4.16
N GLU A 90 -20.06 -9.79 5.22
CA GLU A 90 -20.42 -8.60 6.01
C GLU A 90 -19.21 -8.02 6.73
N ARG A 91 -18.34 -8.87 7.27
CA ARG A 91 -17.06 -8.46 7.87
C ARG A 91 -16.16 -7.73 6.87
N ALA A 92 -16.00 -8.31 5.68
CA ALA A 92 -15.22 -7.71 4.62
C ALA A 92 -15.79 -6.36 4.18
N LYS A 93 -17.11 -6.24 4.00
CA LYS A 93 -17.79 -4.97 3.71
C LYS A 93 -17.63 -3.95 4.83
N THR A 94 -17.62 -4.41 6.07
CA THR A 94 -17.40 -3.54 7.24
C THR A 94 -15.97 -2.99 7.23
N ILE A 95 -14.96 -3.81 6.92
CA ILE A 95 -13.57 -3.33 6.81
C ILE A 95 -13.44 -2.29 5.69
N THR A 96 -13.97 -2.57 4.48
CA THR A 96 -13.87 -1.63 3.36
C THR A 96 -14.62 -0.32 3.62
N GLY A 97 -15.80 -0.39 4.23
CA GLY A 97 -16.53 0.79 4.67
C GLY A 97 -15.77 1.62 5.72
N ALA A 98 -15.12 0.95 6.69
CA ALA A 98 -14.29 1.61 7.69
C ALA A 98 -13.06 2.29 7.09
N VAL A 99 -12.40 1.62 6.11
CA VAL A 99 -11.31 2.25 5.34
C VAL A 99 -11.83 3.50 4.63
N ASN A 100 -12.95 3.39 3.91
CA ASN A 100 -13.57 4.53 3.24
C ASN A 100 -13.89 5.68 4.21
N PHE A 101 -14.33 5.36 5.43
CA PHE A 101 -14.66 6.35 6.46
C PHE A 101 -13.43 7.10 6.97
N ILE A 102 -12.31 6.40 7.23
CA ILE A 102 -11.10 7.02 7.80
C ILE A 102 -10.24 7.75 6.75
N ILE A 103 -10.31 7.37 5.47
CA ILE A 103 -9.55 8.02 4.39
C ILE A 103 -10.30 9.21 3.77
N SER A 104 -11.39 9.66 4.37
CA SER A 104 -12.10 10.87 3.93
C SER A 104 -11.15 12.07 3.91
N PRO A 105 -11.21 12.96 2.89
CA PRO A 105 -10.36 14.16 2.82
C PRO A 105 -10.48 15.06 4.05
N THR A 106 -11.64 15.08 4.70
CA THR A 106 -11.90 15.87 5.91
C THR A 106 -11.24 15.28 7.16
N LYS A 107 -10.67 14.06 7.07
CA LYS A 107 -10.09 13.30 8.19
C LYS A 107 -8.61 12.97 7.98
N GLU A 108 -7.88 13.76 7.20
CA GLU A 108 -6.47 13.45 6.88
C GLU A 108 -5.57 13.39 8.12
N ASP A 109 -5.79 14.25 9.11
CA ASP A 109 -5.04 14.23 10.37
C ASP A 109 -5.49 13.07 11.27
N ASP A 110 -6.79 12.79 11.36
CA ASP A 110 -7.34 11.63 12.05
C ASP A 110 -6.76 10.32 11.48
N LYS A 111 -6.64 10.22 10.16
CA LYS A 111 -6.04 9.06 9.48
C LYS A 111 -4.61 8.82 9.92
N LYS A 112 -3.78 9.87 9.95
CA LYS A 112 -2.36 9.76 10.36
C LYS A 112 -2.23 9.34 11.82
N GLU A 113 -3.03 9.94 12.68
CA GLU A 113 -3.03 9.62 14.11
C GLU A 113 -3.57 8.21 14.36
N TYR A 114 -4.63 7.81 13.67
CA TYR A 114 -5.15 6.45 13.70
C TYR A 114 -4.09 5.40 13.33
N LEU A 115 -3.33 5.60 12.27
CA LEU A 115 -2.26 4.68 11.86
C LEU A 115 -1.20 4.50 12.94
N LYS A 116 -0.88 5.55 13.68
CA LYS A 116 0.05 5.52 14.82
C LYS A 116 -0.57 4.79 16.02
N GLU A 117 -1.77 5.16 16.42
CA GLU A 117 -2.43 4.61 17.60
C GLU A 117 -2.81 3.14 17.42
N SER A 118 -3.28 2.75 16.24
CA SER A 118 -3.57 1.35 15.91
C SER A 118 -2.32 0.47 15.85
N LEU A 119 -1.15 1.01 15.46
CA LEU A 119 0.12 0.31 15.59
C LEU A 119 0.48 0.07 17.06
N LEU A 120 0.31 1.07 17.92
CA LEU A 120 0.55 0.95 19.36
C LEU A 120 -0.41 -0.06 20.01
N LEU A 121 -1.68 -0.09 19.56
CA LEU A 121 -2.66 -1.10 19.96
C LEU A 121 -2.18 -2.51 19.60
N HIS A 122 -1.73 -2.72 18.37
CA HIS A 122 -1.19 -4.00 17.92
C HIS A 122 0.02 -4.45 18.76
N GLN A 123 0.96 -3.53 19.02
CA GLN A 123 2.12 -3.81 19.86
C GLN A 123 1.73 -4.16 21.31
N ALA A 124 0.80 -3.42 21.90
CA ALA A 124 0.31 -3.70 23.25
C ALA A 124 -0.39 -5.06 23.32
N LEU A 125 -1.24 -5.38 22.31
CA LEU A 125 -1.91 -6.69 22.22
C LEU A 125 -0.90 -7.84 22.14
N SER A 126 0.18 -7.69 21.37
CA SER A 126 1.21 -8.73 21.24
C SER A 126 1.86 -9.09 22.59
N LEU A 127 1.94 -8.13 23.51
CA LEU A 127 2.54 -8.31 24.83
C LEU A 127 1.56 -8.85 25.88
N CYS A 128 0.25 -8.64 25.72
CA CYS A 128 -0.76 -9.03 26.71
C CYS A 128 -1.88 -9.94 26.17
N SER A 129 -1.70 -10.55 24.99
CA SER A 129 -2.74 -11.35 24.30
C SER A 129 -3.34 -12.46 25.16
N SER A 130 -2.56 -13.04 26.09
CA SER A 130 -3.04 -14.08 27.02
C SER A 130 -4.02 -13.58 28.08
N MET A 131 -4.08 -12.25 28.33
CA MET A 131 -4.96 -11.62 29.31
C MET A 131 -6.18 -10.97 28.66
N VAL A 132 -6.20 -10.79 27.35
CA VAL A 132 -7.24 -10.08 26.62
C VAL A 132 -8.38 -11.04 26.29
N GLU A 133 -9.60 -10.64 26.56
CA GLU A 133 -10.82 -11.37 26.20
C GLU A 133 -10.97 -11.50 24.69
N GLU A 134 -11.63 -12.55 24.23
CA GLU A 134 -11.81 -12.83 22.80
C GLU A 134 -12.55 -11.70 22.06
N SER A 135 -13.55 -11.12 22.69
CA SER A 135 -14.30 -9.95 22.15
C SER A 135 -13.39 -8.76 21.84
N LEU A 136 -12.50 -8.41 22.78
CA LEU A 136 -11.56 -7.31 22.63
C LEU A 136 -10.44 -7.67 21.62
N ARG A 137 -10.03 -8.94 21.55
CA ARG A 137 -9.08 -9.38 20.50
C ARG A 137 -9.68 -9.26 19.12
N MET A 138 -10.95 -9.63 18.96
CA MET A 138 -11.66 -9.51 17.68
C MET A 138 -11.82 -8.04 17.29
N GLU A 139 -12.13 -7.16 18.24
CA GLU A 139 -12.21 -5.72 17.99
C GLU A 139 -10.85 -5.13 17.60
N ALA A 140 -9.78 -5.50 18.29
CA ALA A 140 -8.43 -5.10 17.93
C ALA A 140 -8.03 -5.62 16.53
N ALA A 141 -8.47 -6.81 16.14
CA ALA A 141 -8.29 -7.36 14.80
C ALA A 141 -9.02 -6.56 13.72
N PHE A 142 -10.20 -5.99 14.04
CA PHE A 142 -10.87 -5.04 13.14
C PHE A 142 -9.99 -3.80 12.89
N PHE A 143 -9.52 -3.14 13.94
CA PHE A 143 -8.66 -1.96 13.79
C PHE A 143 -7.37 -2.28 13.05
N GLU A 144 -6.74 -3.41 13.33
CA GLU A 144 -5.54 -3.84 12.60
C GLU A 144 -5.82 -4.08 11.11
N SER A 145 -6.95 -4.69 10.77
CA SER A 145 -7.36 -4.95 9.39
C SER A 145 -7.55 -3.65 8.61
N VAL A 146 -8.19 -2.65 9.22
CA VAL A 146 -8.35 -1.31 8.63
C VAL A 146 -6.99 -0.64 8.44
N ARG A 147 -6.11 -0.68 9.46
CA ARG A 147 -4.75 -0.12 9.40
C ARG A 147 -3.94 -0.70 8.24
N VAL A 148 -3.93 -2.02 8.11
CA VAL A 148 -3.16 -2.71 7.05
C VAL A 148 -3.63 -2.29 5.67
N LEU A 149 -4.95 -2.19 5.45
CA LEU A 149 -5.50 -1.77 4.16
C LEU A 149 -5.19 -0.30 3.86
N VAL A 150 -5.29 0.61 4.84
CA VAL A 150 -4.93 2.03 4.66
C VAL A 150 -3.46 2.16 4.30
N LEU A 151 -2.55 1.49 5.02
CA LEU A 151 -1.12 1.50 4.71
C LEU A 151 -0.83 0.97 3.31
N ARG A 152 -1.57 -0.03 2.85
CA ARG A 152 -1.39 -0.59 1.51
C ARG A 152 -1.83 0.37 0.42
N LEU A 153 -2.87 1.16 0.68
CA LEU A 153 -3.28 2.25 -0.22
C LEU A 153 -2.22 3.36 -0.29
N GLU A 154 -1.58 3.69 0.83
CA GLU A 154 -0.59 4.76 0.91
C GLU A 154 0.80 4.37 0.38
N ASN A 155 1.18 3.08 0.46
CA ASN A 155 2.53 2.65 0.11
C ASN A 155 2.85 2.88 -1.37
N LYS A 156 3.68 3.88 -1.62
CA LYS A 156 4.26 4.21 -2.92
C LYS A 156 5.44 3.25 -3.19
N GLY A 157 5.25 2.25 -4.06
CA GLY A 157 6.43 1.72 -4.74
C GLY A 157 7.03 0.41 -4.26
N THR A 158 6.32 -0.50 -3.61
CA THR A 158 6.84 -1.85 -3.27
C THR A 158 6.65 -2.89 -4.38
N GLY A 159 6.52 -2.47 -5.65
CA GLY A 159 6.61 -3.37 -6.81
C GLY A 159 5.47 -4.36 -7.04
N LYS A 160 4.51 -4.49 -6.14
CA LYS A 160 3.29 -5.27 -6.36
C LYS A 160 2.17 -4.34 -6.82
N LYS A 161 1.64 -4.61 -8.01
CA LYS A 161 0.47 -3.91 -8.56
C LYS A 161 -0.71 -4.09 -7.61
N LEU A 162 -1.33 -3.01 -7.16
CA LEU A 162 -2.58 -3.10 -6.42
C LEU A 162 -3.72 -3.28 -7.41
N SER A 163 -4.29 -4.47 -7.48
CA SER A 163 -5.53 -4.75 -8.20
C SER A 163 -6.69 -4.97 -7.22
N LEU A 164 -7.92 -4.93 -7.71
CA LEU A 164 -9.08 -5.31 -6.91
C LEU A 164 -8.97 -6.77 -6.43
N GLY A 165 -8.38 -7.65 -7.26
CA GLY A 165 -8.08 -9.02 -6.88
C GLY A 165 -7.07 -9.13 -5.72
N GLU A 166 -6.01 -8.32 -5.74
CA GLU A 166 -5.06 -8.26 -4.61
C GLU A 166 -5.69 -7.70 -3.34
N MET A 167 -6.61 -6.74 -3.46
CA MET A 167 -7.36 -6.23 -2.32
C MET A 167 -8.27 -7.31 -1.75
N ASN A 168 -8.99 -8.05 -2.59
CA ASN A 168 -9.77 -9.21 -2.16
C ASN A 168 -8.89 -10.25 -1.46
N ALA A 169 -7.74 -10.61 -2.05
CA ALA A 169 -6.81 -11.55 -1.46
C ALA A 169 -6.30 -11.08 -0.08
N GLN A 170 -5.99 -9.80 0.05
CA GLN A 170 -5.55 -9.22 1.33
C GLN A 170 -6.64 -9.24 2.40
N ILE A 171 -7.89 -8.92 2.04
CA ILE A 171 -9.01 -8.97 2.96
C ILE A 171 -9.26 -10.42 3.40
N ASN A 172 -9.24 -11.37 2.47
CA ASN A 172 -9.37 -12.79 2.78
C ASN A 172 -8.25 -13.26 3.73
N GLU A 173 -7.00 -12.84 3.49
CA GLU A 173 -5.85 -13.15 4.35
C GLU A 173 -6.04 -12.58 5.76
N LEU A 174 -6.45 -11.31 5.87
CA LEU A 174 -6.73 -10.67 7.16
C LEU A 174 -7.85 -11.37 7.93
N LEU A 175 -8.93 -11.76 7.24
CA LEU A 175 -10.04 -12.48 7.86
C LEU A 175 -9.63 -13.88 8.32
N LYS A 176 -8.82 -14.60 7.54
CA LYS A 176 -8.26 -15.90 7.95
C LYS A 176 -7.38 -15.77 9.20
N GLN A 177 -6.51 -14.78 9.23
CA GLN A 177 -5.61 -14.56 10.37
C GLN A 177 -6.36 -14.10 11.62
N SER A 178 -7.37 -13.23 11.46
CA SER A 178 -8.07 -12.58 12.58
C SER A 178 -9.18 -13.44 13.17
N ILE A 179 -9.90 -14.22 12.34
CA ILE A 179 -11.15 -14.90 12.72
C ILE A 179 -11.18 -16.38 12.34
N LYS A 180 -10.07 -16.94 11.83
CA LYS A 180 -10.00 -18.34 11.36
C LYS A 180 -11.09 -18.66 10.32
N SER A 181 -11.40 -17.69 9.44
CA SER A 181 -12.34 -17.88 8.35
C SER A 181 -11.73 -18.75 7.25
N ASP A 182 -12.43 -19.79 6.83
CA ASP A 182 -12.02 -20.67 5.71
C ASP A 182 -12.71 -20.26 4.40
N GLY A 183 -13.58 -19.25 4.42
CA GLY A 183 -14.31 -18.76 3.26
C GLY A 183 -13.43 -17.95 2.31
N VAL A 184 -13.66 -18.08 1.00
CA VAL A 184 -13.13 -17.16 -0.01
C VAL A 184 -14.19 -16.13 -0.31
N ILE A 185 -13.89 -14.86 -0.07
CA ILE A 185 -14.82 -13.76 -0.27
C ILE A 185 -14.41 -13.00 -1.53
N ASN A 186 -15.34 -12.73 -2.39
CA ASN A 186 -15.18 -11.81 -3.50
C ASN A 186 -16.02 -10.55 -3.26
N LEU A 187 -15.38 -9.45 -2.90
CA LEU A 187 -16.04 -8.15 -2.66
C LEU A 187 -16.31 -7.38 -3.94
N PHE A 188 -15.48 -7.61 -4.92
CA PHE A 188 -15.56 -7.00 -6.23
C PHE A 188 -15.96 -8.13 -7.17
N SER A 189 -16.95 -7.93 -8.02
CA SER A 189 -17.47 -8.96 -8.92
C SER A 189 -16.36 -9.65 -9.73
N ASP A 190 -16.58 -10.84 -10.27
CA ASP A 190 -15.63 -11.78 -10.91
C ASP A 190 -14.60 -11.14 -11.86
N ILE A 191 -13.73 -10.36 -11.31
CA ILE A 191 -12.65 -9.70 -12.02
C ILE A 191 -11.44 -10.63 -11.96
N GLY A 192 -11.06 -11.20 -13.10
CA GLY A 192 -9.91 -12.09 -13.22
C GLY A 192 -8.61 -11.46 -12.71
N GLU A 193 -7.63 -12.29 -12.38
CA GLU A 193 -6.38 -11.95 -11.66
C GLU A 193 -5.51 -10.85 -12.30
N GLU A 194 -5.75 -10.46 -13.56
CA GLU A 194 -5.00 -9.41 -14.27
C GLU A 194 -5.92 -8.37 -14.90
N ILE A 195 -6.47 -7.47 -14.09
CA ILE A 195 -7.20 -6.33 -14.64
C ILE A 195 -6.22 -5.19 -14.90
N SER A 196 -6.12 -4.82 -16.15
CA SER A 196 -5.46 -3.57 -16.54
C SER A 196 -6.30 -2.37 -16.07
N LEU A 197 -5.65 -1.33 -15.54
CA LEU A 197 -6.27 -0.02 -15.27
C LEU A 197 -7.11 0.50 -16.46
N PHE A 198 -6.81 0.03 -17.66
CA PHE A 198 -7.43 0.46 -18.91
C PHE A 198 -8.58 -0.45 -19.36
N ASP A 199 -8.95 -1.46 -18.57
CA ASP A 199 -10.12 -2.29 -18.84
C ASP A 199 -11.39 -1.47 -18.56
N ALA A 200 -12.29 -1.44 -19.54
CA ALA A 200 -13.58 -0.76 -19.40
C ALA A 200 -14.42 -1.31 -18.25
N LYS A 201 -14.32 -2.62 -17.97
CA LYS A 201 -15.00 -3.26 -16.83
C LYS A 201 -14.47 -2.73 -15.51
N PHE A 202 -13.15 -2.63 -15.36
CA PHE A 202 -12.53 -2.08 -14.16
C PHE A 202 -12.99 -0.64 -13.90
N LEU A 203 -12.93 0.22 -14.90
CA LEU A 203 -13.35 1.61 -14.78
C LEU A 203 -14.84 1.72 -14.39
N GLN A 204 -15.69 0.87 -14.96
CA GLN A 204 -17.10 0.84 -14.64
C GLN A 204 -17.37 0.35 -13.21
N GLU A 205 -16.62 -0.64 -12.73
CA GLU A 205 -16.76 -1.13 -11.36
C GLU A 205 -16.30 -0.10 -10.33
N VAL A 206 -15.18 0.58 -10.59
CA VAL A 206 -14.72 1.69 -9.72
C VAL A 206 -15.77 2.81 -9.68
N ALA A 207 -16.37 3.17 -10.82
CA ALA A 207 -17.43 4.17 -10.87
C ALA A 207 -18.68 3.75 -10.04
N ASN A 208 -18.96 2.46 -9.99
CA ASN A 208 -20.11 1.91 -9.28
C ASN A 208 -19.84 1.56 -7.81
N MET A 209 -18.60 1.68 -7.33
CA MET A 209 -18.28 1.43 -5.92
C MET A 209 -19.07 2.35 -4.99
N LYS A 210 -19.60 1.80 -3.90
CA LYS A 210 -20.25 2.57 -2.84
C LYS A 210 -19.23 3.40 -2.04
N GLU A 211 -18.07 2.84 -1.82
CA GLU A 211 -16.96 3.40 -1.06
C GLU A 211 -16.15 4.38 -1.94
N LYS A 212 -16.72 5.57 -2.18
CA LYS A 212 -16.16 6.56 -3.13
C LYS A 212 -14.76 7.06 -2.78
N ASN A 213 -14.46 7.29 -1.48
CA ASN A 213 -13.11 7.69 -1.07
C ASN A 213 -12.09 6.59 -1.37
N LEU A 214 -12.46 5.33 -1.16
CA LEU A 214 -11.63 4.17 -1.49
C LEU A 214 -11.41 4.07 -3.01
N ALA A 215 -12.44 4.33 -3.81
CA ALA A 215 -12.34 4.36 -5.27
C ALA A 215 -11.35 5.43 -5.75
N VAL A 216 -11.39 6.64 -5.17
CA VAL A 216 -10.44 7.73 -5.46
C VAL A 216 -9.01 7.31 -5.15
N GLU A 217 -8.74 6.76 -3.96
CA GLU A 217 -7.38 6.33 -3.58
C GLU A 217 -6.85 5.18 -4.44
N LEU A 218 -7.72 4.25 -4.85
CA LEU A 218 -7.35 3.18 -5.79
C LEU A 218 -6.94 3.74 -7.16
N LEU A 219 -7.76 4.60 -7.76
CA LEU A 219 -7.46 5.24 -9.05
C LEU A 219 -6.17 6.05 -8.97
N LYS A 220 -6.03 6.89 -7.94
CA LYS A 220 -4.82 7.67 -7.69
C LYS A 220 -3.57 6.80 -7.66
N LYS A 221 -3.61 5.68 -6.93
CA LYS A 221 -2.48 4.77 -6.84
C LYS A 221 -2.13 4.12 -8.18
N LEU A 222 -3.12 3.59 -8.89
CA LEU A 222 -2.93 2.92 -10.17
C LEU A 222 -2.41 3.89 -11.25
N ILE A 223 -2.94 5.11 -11.29
CA ILE A 223 -2.46 6.17 -12.21
C ILE A 223 -1.03 6.57 -11.85
N ALA A 224 -0.71 6.74 -10.56
CA ALA A 224 0.64 7.08 -10.12
C ALA A 224 1.66 6.01 -10.53
N GLU A 225 1.32 4.73 -10.46
CA GLU A 225 2.18 3.63 -10.92
C GLU A 225 2.45 3.72 -12.44
N GLN A 226 1.44 4.04 -13.24
CA GLN A 226 1.61 4.24 -14.68
C GLN A 226 2.47 5.47 -15.01
N ILE A 227 2.29 6.56 -14.28
CA ILE A 227 3.12 7.76 -14.41
C ILE A 227 4.60 7.44 -14.14
N VAL A 228 4.90 6.60 -13.16
CA VAL A 228 6.27 6.12 -12.88
C VAL A 228 6.85 5.33 -14.04
N VAL A 229 6.05 4.52 -14.74
CA VAL A 229 6.48 3.82 -15.96
C VAL A 229 6.85 4.85 -17.04
N TYR A 230 5.99 5.84 -17.30
CA TYR A 230 6.30 6.90 -18.25
C TYR A 230 7.53 7.73 -17.87
N LYS A 231 7.79 7.95 -16.58
CA LYS A 231 9.00 8.66 -16.14
C LYS A 231 10.29 8.02 -16.63
N ARG A 232 10.28 6.70 -16.87
CA ARG A 232 11.44 5.95 -17.39
C ARG A 232 11.50 5.94 -18.92
N THR A 233 10.40 6.09 -19.61
CA THR A 233 10.29 5.93 -21.06
C THR A 233 10.01 7.27 -21.77
N ASN A 234 9.19 8.13 -21.18
CA ASN A 234 8.77 9.40 -21.76
C ASN A 234 8.50 10.44 -20.67
N VAL A 235 9.53 11.24 -20.36
CA VAL A 235 9.49 12.24 -19.27
C VAL A 235 8.41 13.29 -19.51
N ILE A 236 8.21 13.71 -20.77
CA ILE A 236 7.22 14.76 -21.11
C ILE A 236 5.79 14.30 -20.79
N LYS A 237 5.43 13.08 -21.19
CA LYS A 237 4.11 12.52 -20.85
C LYS A 237 3.96 12.30 -19.35
N SER A 238 5.04 11.84 -18.67
CA SER A 238 5.04 11.69 -17.21
C SER A 238 4.76 13.01 -16.50
N GLU A 239 5.41 14.12 -16.90
CA GLU A 239 5.17 15.44 -16.33
C GLU A 239 3.71 15.87 -16.54
N LYS A 240 3.21 15.79 -17.80
CA LYS A 240 1.83 16.16 -18.15
C LYS A 240 0.80 15.38 -17.30
N PHE A 241 0.93 14.07 -17.21
CA PHE A 241 0.00 13.24 -16.44
C PHE A 241 0.10 13.50 -14.93
N SER A 242 1.32 13.75 -14.41
CA SER A 242 1.52 14.14 -13.02
C SER A 242 0.82 15.46 -12.68
N GLU A 243 0.93 16.46 -13.54
CA GLU A 243 0.29 17.76 -13.35
C GLU A 243 -1.24 17.64 -13.34
N ILE A 244 -1.82 16.86 -14.27
CA ILE A 244 -3.28 16.65 -14.34
C ILE A 244 -3.75 15.95 -13.05
N MET A 245 -3.08 14.87 -12.63
CA MET A 245 -3.42 14.13 -11.43
C MET A 245 -3.32 15.00 -10.18
N GLN A 246 -2.22 15.75 -10.04
CA GLN A 246 -2.02 16.63 -8.88
C GLN A 246 -3.07 17.74 -8.82
N ARG A 247 -3.42 18.32 -9.95
CA ARG A 247 -4.46 19.36 -10.02
C ARG A 247 -5.81 18.81 -9.55
N ALA A 248 -6.25 17.66 -10.09
CA ALA A 248 -7.52 17.04 -9.73
C ALA A 248 -7.55 16.68 -8.23
N MET A 249 -6.45 16.10 -7.71
CA MET A 249 -6.35 15.77 -6.29
C MET A 249 -6.33 17.00 -5.39
N ASN A 250 -5.65 18.07 -5.76
CA ASN A 250 -5.65 19.32 -4.99
C ASN A 250 -7.04 19.94 -4.95
N GLN A 251 -7.76 19.95 -6.07
CA GLN A 251 -9.14 20.46 -6.12
C GLN A 251 -10.08 19.62 -5.25
N TYR A 252 -9.93 18.29 -5.27
CA TYR A 252 -10.68 17.39 -4.42
C TYR A 252 -10.40 17.60 -2.92
N LEU A 253 -9.12 17.67 -2.52
CA LEU A 253 -8.71 17.89 -1.13
C LEU A 253 -9.17 19.25 -0.59
N ASN A 254 -9.28 20.24 -1.45
CA ASN A 254 -9.79 21.58 -1.11
C ASN A 254 -11.33 21.70 -1.18
N GLY A 255 -12.04 20.59 -1.43
CA GLY A 255 -13.49 20.55 -1.51
C GLY A 255 -14.09 21.24 -2.74
N MET A 256 -13.27 21.47 -3.79
CA MET A 256 -13.74 22.06 -5.06
C MET A 256 -14.33 21.02 -6.00
N LEU A 257 -13.99 19.75 -5.82
CA LEU A 257 -14.54 18.60 -6.54
C LEU A 257 -15.21 17.64 -5.57
N THR A 258 -16.33 17.09 -5.98
CA THR A 258 -16.98 15.96 -5.31
C THR A 258 -16.23 14.66 -5.59
N ASN A 259 -16.57 13.60 -4.86
CA ASN A 259 -16.01 12.27 -5.09
C ASN A 259 -16.29 11.77 -6.52
N GLU A 260 -17.48 12.01 -7.04
CA GLU A 260 -17.89 11.62 -8.38
C GLU A 260 -17.08 12.38 -9.45
N GLU A 261 -16.92 13.69 -9.31
CA GLU A 261 -16.18 14.53 -10.24
C GLU A 261 -14.70 14.16 -10.29
N VAL A 262 -14.05 13.93 -9.14
CA VAL A 262 -12.63 13.52 -9.15
C VAL A 262 -12.44 12.12 -9.72
N ILE A 263 -13.38 11.19 -9.48
CA ILE A 263 -13.36 9.87 -10.12
C ILE A 263 -13.46 10.00 -11.63
N GLU A 264 -14.36 10.85 -12.14
CA GLU A 264 -14.50 11.09 -13.58
C GLU A 264 -13.22 11.69 -14.18
N GLU A 265 -12.60 12.68 -13.53
CA GLU A 265 -11.30 13.22 -13.96
C GLU A 265 -10.19 12.17 -13.99
N MET A 266 -10.11 11.33 -12.96
CA MET A 266 -9.14 10.24 -12.93
C MET A 266 -9.39 9.18 -14.01
N MET A 267 -10.65 8.84 -14.29
CA MET A 267 -11.01 7.95 -15.39
C MET A 267 -10.64 8.53 -16.76
N ASN A 268 -10.86 9.83 -16.97
CA ASN A 268 -10.46 10.51 -18.17
C ASN A 268 -8.93 10.55 -18.33
N LEU A 269 -8.20 10.75 -17.24
CA LEU A 269 -6.74 10.66 -17.23
C LEU A 269 -6.25 9.23 -17.57
N ALA A 270 -6.88 8.20 -17.03
CA ALA A 270 -6.57 6.81 -17.37
C ALA A 270 -6.77 6.53 -18.88
N LYS A 271 -7.83 7.06 -19.50
CA LYS A 271 -8.04 6.95 -20.95
C LYS A 271 -6.93 7.65 -21.73
N GLN A 272 -6.56 8.88 -21.35
CA GLN A 272 -5.45 9.60 -21.98
C GLN A 272 -4.12 8.85 -21.89
N ILE A 273 -3.84 8.20 -20.75
CA ILE A 273 -2.64 7.37 -20.57
C ILE A 273 -2.66 6.17 -21.52
N LYS A 274 -3.81 5.52 -21.69
CA LYS A 274 -4.00 4.43 -22.65
C LYS A 274 -3.75 4.87 -24.08
N GLU A 275 -4.42 5.94 -24.50
CA GLU A 275 -4.28 6.51 -25.84
C GLU A 275 -2.83 6.90 -26.13
N ALA A 276 -2.15 7.53 -25.14
CA ALA A 276 -0.74 7.87 -25.26
C ALA A 276 0.18 6.64 -25.41
N GLY A 277 -0.20 5.48 -24.89
CA GLY A 277 0.52 4.22 -25.09
C GLY A 277 0.40 3.68 -26.53
N GLU A 278 -0.68 4.00 -27.22
CA GLU A 278 -0.94 3.57 -28.60
C GLU A 278 -0.46 4.60 -29.67
N GLU A 279 -0.24 5.86 -29.26
CA GLU A 279 0.13 6.96 -30.16
C GLU A 279 1.40 6.66 -30.97
N GLY A 280 2.42 6.06 -30.34
CA GLY A 280 3.65 5.68 -31.03
C GLY A 280 3.40 4.72 -32.20
N LYS A 281 2.49 3.75 -32.04
CA LYS A 281 2.12 2.82 -33.11
C LYS A 281 1.41 3.54 -34.25
N ALA A 282 0.51 4.46 -33.94
CA ALA A 282 -0.23 5.25 -34.92
C ALA A 282 0.70 6.14 -35.76
N LEU A 283 1.76 6.70 -35.15
CA LEU A 283 2.76 7.53 -35.80
C LEU A 283 3.90 6.73 -36.46
N GLY A 284 3.92 5.40 -36.33
CA GLY A 284 5.02 4.56 -36.80
C GLY A 284 6.36 4.84 -36.10
N LEU A 285 6.29 5.21 -34.79
CA LEU A 285 7.42 5.52 -33.93
C LEU A 285 7.63 4.45 -32.87
N THR A 286 8.88 4.12 -32.58
CA THR A 286 9.26 3.32 -31.42
C THR A 286 9.06 4.13 -30.12
N ALA A 287 9.10 3.49 -28.96
CA ALA A 287 8.94 4.18 -27.66
C ALA A 287 9.99 5.30 -27.45
N ASP A 288 11.25 5.05 -27.84
CA ASP A 288 12.32 6.05 -27.74
C ASP A 288 12.08 7.22 -28.70
N GLU A 289 11.70 6.92 -29.95
CA GLU A 289 11.37 7.95 -30.94
C GLU A 289 10.18 8.79 -30.51
N LEU A 290 9.13 8.18 -29.95
CA LEU A 290 8.00 8.91 -29.41
C LEU A 290 8.40 9.86 -28.27
N ALA A 291 9.31 9.44 -27.39
CA ALA A 291 9.80 10.30 -26.32
C ALA A 291 10.57 11.53 -26.86
N PHE A 292 11.37 11.35 -27.91
CA PHE A 292 12.03 12.46 -28.60
C PHE A 292 11.05 13.34 -29.36
N TYR A 293 10.06 12.76 -30.03
CA TYR A 293 9.00 13.49 -30.72
C TYR A 293 8.25 14.39 -29.74
N ASP A 294 7.82 13.85 -28.59
CA ASP A 294 7.13 14.62 -27.53
C ASP A 294 8.01 15.74 -26.97
N ALA A 295 9.31 15.50 -26.80
CA ALA A 295 10.25 16.51 -26.35
C ALA A 295 10.46 17.63 -27.38
N LEU A 296 10.57 17.30 -28.65
CA LEU A 296 10.70 18.26 -29.75
C LEU A 296 9.43 19.08 -29.92
N THR A 297 8.27 18.48 -29.79
CA THR A 297 6.97 19.11 -29.98
C THR A 297 6.39 19.78 -28.74
N LYS A 298 7.08 19.72 -27.58
CA LYS A 298 6.64 20.41 -26.37
C LYS A 298 6.47 21.94 -26.55
N PRO A 299 7.40 22.64 -27.22
CA PRO A 299 7.14 24.04 -27.59
C PRO A 299 6.11 24.13 -28.74
N GLN A 300 4.97 24.78 -28.49
CA GLN A 300 3.90 24.93 -29.48
C GLN A 300 4.40 25.55 -30.81
N ALA A 301 5.34 26.48 -30.71
CA ALA A 301 5.95 27.14 -31.89
C ALA A 301 6.58 26.12 -32.90
N ILE A 302 7.05 24.98 -32.45
CA ILE A 302 7.62 23.93 -33.33
C ILE A 302 6.51 23.28 -34.15
N LYS A 303 5.36 22.99 -33.55
CA LYS A 303 4.19 22.43 -34.23
C LYS A 303 3.57 23.41 -35.23
N ASP A 304 3.73 24.67 -34.98
CA ASP A 304 3.18 25.71 -35.85
C ASP A 304 4.06 25.93 -37.10
N PHE A 305 5.35 25.56 -37.03
CA PHE A 305 6.32 25.76 -38.13
C PHE A 305 6.54 24.55 -39.00
N TYR A 306 6.49 23.34 -38.43
CA TYR A 306 6.82 22.08 -39.12
C TYR A 306 5.60 21.20 -39.30
N GLN A 307 5.52 20.53 -40.44
CA GLN A 307 4.49 19.52 -40.69
C GLN A 307 4.78 18.25 -39.87
N ASN A 308 3.76 17.48 -39.55
CA ASN A 308 3.89 16.29 -38.69
C ASN A 308 4.85 15.27 -39.29
N GLU A 309 4.83 15.09 -40.61
CA GLU A 309 5.72 14.18 -41.36
C GLU A 309 7.19 14.60 -41.23
N GLU A 310 7.46 15.90 -41.26
CA GLU A 310 8.81 16.45 -41.10
C GLU A 310 9.31 16.23 -39.67
N LEU A 311 8.47 16.45 -38.67
CA LEU A 311 8.79 16.21 -37.24
C LEU A 311 9.08 14.72 -36.97
N ILE A 312 8.32 13.82 -37.59
CA ILE A 312 8.55 12.38 -37.51
C ILE A 312 9.92 12.01 -38.16
N ALA A 313 10.21 12.60 -39.34
CA ALA A 313 11.49 12.33 -40.00
C ALA A 313 12.69 12.83 -39.18
N ILE A 314 12.63 14.08 -38.68
CA ILE A 314 13.65 14.67 -37.80
C ILE A 314 13.83 13.81 -36.54
N THR A 315 12.74 13.35 -35.94
CA THR A 315 12.78 12.49 -34.74
C THR A 315 13.52 11.17 -35.00
N LYS A 316 13.23 10.50 -36.11
CA LYS A 316 13.87 9.25 -36.50
C LYS A 316 15.37 9.45 -36.76
N GLU A 317 15.75 10.47 -37.52
CA GLU A 317 17.13 10.80 -37.80
C GLU A 317 17.92 11.13 -36.53
N LEU A 318 17.35 11.96 -35.65
CA LEU A 318 17.94 12.29 -34.36
C LEU A 318 18.17 11.05 -33.49
N THR A 319 17.14 10.20 -33.37
CA THR A 319 17.22 8.97 -32.56
C THR A 319 18.27 8.01 -33.10
N GLU A 320 18.34 7.83 -34.43
CA GLU A 320 19.35 6.99 -35.07
C GLU A 320 20.76 7.55 -34.86
N THR A 321 20.93 8.85 -35.01
CA THR A 321 22.22 9.53 -34.78
C THR A 321 22.68 9.38 -33.32
N LEU A 322 21.77 9.53 -32.37
CA LEU A 322 22.08 9.34 -30.95
C LEU A 322 22.43 7.86 -30.63
N ARG A 323 21.72 6.91 -31.22
CA ARG A 323 22.01 5.47 -31.06
C ARG A 323 23.37 5.09 -31.58
N LYS A 324 23.77 5.58 -32.78
CA LYS A 324 25.08 5.31 -33.39
C LYS A 324 26.24 5.89 -32.60
N ASN A 325 26.02 7.01 -31.90
CA ASN A 325 27.05 7.74 -31.17
C ASN A 325 27.03 7.50 -29.66
N LYS A 326 26.09 6.70 -29.14
CA LYS A 326 25.96 6.35 -27.73
C LYS A 326 27.08 5.41 -27.31
N THR A 327 27.91 5.85 -26.35
CA THR A 327 28.90 4.98 -25.67
C THR A 327 28.31 4.35 -24.41
N ILE A 328 28.85 3.21 -23.96
CA ILE A 328 28.38 2.48 -22.76
C ILE A 328 28.34 3.41 -21.52
N ASP A 329 29.32 4.33 -21.43
CA ASP A 329 29.49 5.22 -20.26
C ASP A 329 28.92 6.64 -20.47
N TRP A 330 28.12 6.88 -21.51
CA TRP A 330 27.67 8.24 -21.86
C TRP A 330 26.97 8.98 -20.72
N GLN A 331 26.27 8.27 -19.86
CA GLN A 331 25.59 8.86 -18.70
C GLN A 331 26.54 9.27 -17.58
N LYS A 332 27.71 8.62 -17.49
CA LYS A 332 28.67 8.82 -16.38
C LYS A 332 29.79 9.82 -16.73
N LYS A 333 30.10 9.96 -18.02
CA LYS A 333 31.21 10.85 -18.48
C LYS A 333 30.69 12.20 -18.98
N ASP A 334 31.16 13.29 -18.37
CA ASP A 334 30.78 14.66 -18.77
C ASP A 334 31.12 14.97 -20.22
N SER A 335 32.26 14.49 -20.72
CA SER A 335 32.68 14.66 -22.11
C SER A 335 31.75 13.96 -23.11
N ALA A 336 31.25 12.79 -22.76
CA ALA A 336 30.29 12.07 -23.59
C ALA A 336 28.93 12.77 -23.61
N ARG A 337 28.48 13.25 -22.43
CA ARG A 337 27.26 14.07 -22.34
C ARG A 337 27.34 15.38 -23.13
N ALA A 338 28.49 16.06 -23.06
CA ALA A 338 28.73 17.28 -23.82
C ALA A 338 28.69 17.02 -25.34
N ARG A 339 29.32 15.92 -25.79
CA ARG A 339 29.31 15.50 -27.19
C ARG A 339 27.87 15.23 -27.68
N MET A 340 27.07 14.50 -26.89
CA MET A 340 25.67 14.23 -27.23
C MET A 340 24.85 15.52 -27.33
N ARG A 341 25.03 16.46 -26.38
CA ARG A 341 24.38 17.78 -26.43
C ARG A 341 24.74 18.58 -27.67
N MET A 342 26.01 18.54 -28.09
CA MET A 342 26.43 19.21 -29.32
C MET A 342 25.82 18.61 -30.59
N MET A 343 25.65 17.27 -30.63
CA MET A 343 24.97 16.61 -31.75
C MET A 343 23.49 16.99 -31.85
N ILE A 344 22.79 17.15 -30.73
CA ILE A 344 21.38 17.59 -30.70
C ILE A 344 21.24 19.05 -31.15
N LYS A 345 22.25 19.90 -30.97
CA LYS A 345 22.24 21.31 -31.35
C LYS A 345 22.58 21.59 -32.82
N ARG A 346 23.11 20.60 -33.53
CA ARG A 346 23.39 20.68 -34.98
C ARG A 346 22.19 20.26 -35.79
#